data_91f00dd6870cf5cd9b163a79541e0998
#
_entry.id   91f00dd6870cf5cd9b163a79541e0998
#
_cell.length_a   1.000
_cell.length_b   1.000
_cell.length_c   1.000
_cell.angle_alpha   90.00
_cell.angle_beta   90.00
_cell.angle_gamma   90.00
#
_symmetry.space_group_name_H-M   'P 1'
#
loop_
_entity.id
_entity.type
_entity.pdbx_description
1 polymer ?
#
loop_
_entity_poly.entity_id
_entity_poly.type
_entity_poly.pdbx_seq_one_letter_code
_entity_poly.pdbx_strand_id
1 'polypeptide(L)'
;MADAARSQDDTAHDGEKTGRFTGMGPFMLVWSGQAVSLVGNSVLRFAFVFETWSATGRATALTTLSLCALLPQVLLSPLAGAFVDRVSRRTALQLADGGGLLVVALLAVLHFTGGLHTWEVYGAVMLLGGAAAFQFPALGAAVPLLVDKRQLQRANSLLASAKSTADVGGPALGGLLVAFSGIGFILVADLVSFALALAAIQVVRMRGDTGPKAKPGGGPRKKLIAEAVEGMRFLFRFPSLRDLMLAFCFVNLVMVFGFAAVQPMVLARSGGETSALASVNTAIGVGGVAGGLLMAAWSGPRNRARGMLLGIIGMCLSAQVAMALAGEVVGWCAAILVGAALMPMINGTMQAIVQTKVPQEWHGRVFGAVMFLSQLSVPLATAVSGPLADHVFEPQAADGAGIFVVLGPLLGDGPGSGMAAMLLIAGLCGITVAVLSMSRRTVREIDSLLPDVADDSAEPTDGDDSARPGDPEAPRSTDKPDNPENKALVEG
;
A
#
# COMPACT_ATOMS: atom_id res chain seq x y z
N MET A 1 -9.83 -51.16 -32.32
CA MET A 1 -10.79 -50.90 -31.20
C MET A 1 -10.18 -51.11 -29.81
N ALA A 2 -9.08 -51.82 -29.64
CA ALA A 2 -8.43 -52.00 -28.32
C ALA A 2 -7.50 -50.85 -27.88
N ASP A 3 -6.99 -50.04 -28.82
CA ASP A 3 -6.10 -48.92 -28.52
C ASP A 3 -6.84 -47.62 -28.06
N ALA A 4 -8.12 -47.47 -28.44
CA ALA A 4 -8.93 -46.33 -28.02
C ALA A 4 -9.40 -46.43 -26.55
N ALA A 5 -9.53 -47.65 -26.04
CA ALA A 5 -9.93 -47.92 -24.65
C ALA A 5 -8.78 -47.69 -23.65
N ARG A 6 -7.52 -47.96 -24.07
CA ARG A 6 -6.35 -47.66 -23.21
C ARG A 6 -6.04 -46.18 -23.04
N SER A 7 -6.30 -45.37 -24.06
CA SER A 7 -6.09 -43.91 -24.00
C SER A 7 -7.10 -43.17 -23.11
N GLN A 8 -8.30 -43.73 -22.90
CA GLN A 8 -9.31 -43.16 -22.01
C GLN A 8 -9.07 -43.48 -20.52
N ASP A 9 -8.44 -44.65 -20.24
CA ASP A 9 -8.14 -45.04 -18.86
C ASP A 9 -6.92 -44.31 -18.29
N ASP A 10 -5.92 -43.99 -19.11
CA ASP A 10 -4.76 -43.21 -18.72
C ASP A 10 -5.11 -41.71 -18.45
N THR A 11 -6.11 -41.16 -19.17
CA THR A 11 -6.58 -39.76 -18.91
C THR A 11 -7.44 -39.65 -17.65
N ALA A 12 -8.17 -40.74 -17.27
CA ALA A 12 -8.95 -40.75 -16.03
C ALA A 12 -8.04 -40.88 -14.78
N HIS A 13 -6.96 -41.65 -14.87
CA HIS A 13 -6.03 -41.84 -13.77
C HIS A 13 -5.12 -40.62 -13.52
N ASP A 14 -4.79 -39.81 -14.53
CA ASP A 14 -4.08 -38.55 -14.37
C ASP A 14 -4.95 -37.44 -13.81
N GLY A 15 -6.28 -37.42 -14.11
CA GLY A 15 -7.23 -36.48 -13.55
C GLY A 15 -7.46 -36.67 -12.04
N GLU A 16 -7.41 -37.91 -11.55
CA GLU A 16 -7.65 -38.24 -10.14
C GLU A 16 -6.43 -37.95 -9.25
N LYS A 17 -5.22 -38.06 -9.78
CA LYS A 17 -3.97 -37.69 -9.08
C LYS A 17 -3.77 -36.18 -9.01
N THR A 18 -4.27 -35.40 -9.96
CA THR A 18 -4.18 -33.93 -9.97
C THR A 18 -5.13 -33.27 -8.98
N GLY A 19 -6.28 -33.84 -8.67
CA GLY A 19 -7.26 -33.32 -7.69
C GLY A 19 -6.79 -33.33 -6.23
N ARG A 20 -5.74 -34.10 -5.92
CA ARG A 20 -5.24 -34.27 -4.55
C ARG A 20 -4.23 -33.17 -4.12
N PHE A 21 -3.70 -32.38 -5.05
CA PHE A 21 -2.66 -31.38 -4.81
C PHE A 21 -3.08 -29.93 -5.10
N THR A 22 -4.28 -29.72 -5.66
CA THR A 22 -4.82 -28.38 -5.93
C THR A 22 -6.20 -28.24 -5.28
N GLY A 23 -6.49 -27.06 -4.80
CA GLY A 23 -7.78 -26.75 -4.18
C GLY A 23 -7.63 -25.86 -2.94
N MET A 24 -8.76 -25.55 -2.32
CA MET A 24 -8.75 -24.68 -1.13
C MET A 24 -8.00 -25.27 0.06
N GLY A 25 -7.90 -26.59 0.20
CA GLY A 25 -7.19 -27.22 1.34
C GLY A 25 -5.69 -26.90 1.36
N PRO A 26 -4.91 -27.25 0.33
CA PRO A 26 -3.50 -26.87 0.24
C PRO A 26 -3.26 -25.35 0.29
N PHE A 27 -4.14 -24.57 -0.34
CA PHE A 27 -4.10 -23.11 -0.25
C PHE A 27 -4.29 -22.62 1.19
N MET A 28 -5.30 -23.12 1.91
CA MET A 28 -5.57 -22.72 3.29
C MET A 28 -4.42 -23.06 4.23
N LEU A 29 -3.69 -24.15 4.00
CA LEU A 29 -2.51 -24.49 4.79
C LEU A 29 -1.38 -23.46 4.59
N VAL A 30 -1.06 -23.10 3.34
CA VAL A 30 -0.07 -22.05 3.05
C VAL A 30 -0.55 -20.70 3.55
N TRP A 31 -1.83 -20.35 3.28
CA TRP A 31 -2.42 -19.09 3.70
C TRP A 31 -2.42 -18.91 5.22
N SER A 32 -2.77 -19.93 5.99
CA SER A 32 -2.78 -19.85 7.46
C SER A 32 -1.37 -19.64 8.01
N GLY A 33 -0.37 -20.36 7.50
CA GLY A 33 1.03 -20.14 7.85
C GLY A 33 1.49 -18.71 7.55
N GLN A 34 1.18 -18.23 6.35
CA GLN A 34 1.53 -16.86 5.94
C GLN A 34 0.75 -15.79 6.73
N ALA A 35 -0.53 -16.02 7.05
CA ALA A 35 -1.33 -15.10 7.87
C ALA A 35 -0.75 -14.96 9.29
N VAL A 36 -0.36 -16.06 9.92
CA VAL A 36 0.29 -16.05 11.24
C VAL A 36 1.62 -15.31 11.19
N SER A 37 2.44 -15.56 10.15
CA SER A 37 3.71 -14.85 9.96
C SER A 37 3.51 -13.35 9.70
N LEU A 38 2.51 -12.94 8.92
CA LEU A 38 2.18 -11.52 8.72
C LEU A 38 1.80 -10.82 10.02
N VAL A 39 1.00 -11.48 10.87
CA VAL A 39 0.63 -10.94 12.18
C VAL A 39 1.86 -10.87 13.09
N GLY A 40 2.68 -11.92 13.15
CA GLY A 40 3.93 -11.96 13.91
C GLY A 40 4.88 -10.82 13.54
N ASN A 41 5.12 -10.64 12.25
CA ASN A 41 5.91 -9.54 11.72
C ASN A 41 5.35 -8.16 12.09
N SER A 42 4.03 -8.01 12.10
CA SER A 42 3.38 -6.74 12.46
C SER A 42 3.54 -6.44 13.95
N VAL A 43 3.39 -7.46 14.81
CA VAL A 43 3.65 -7.40 16.25
C VAL A 43 5.10 -7.03 16.53
N LEU A 44 6.05 -7.71 15.85
CA LEU A 44 7.48 -7.45 16.02
C LEU A 44 7.87 -6.02 15.59
N ARG A 45 7.33 -5.53 14.48
CA ARG A 45 7.55 -4.13 14.05
C ARG A 45 7.05 -3.14 15.08
N PHE A 46 5.88 -3.38 15.67
CA PHE A 46 5.36 -2.54 16.76
C PHE A 46 6.28 -2.56 17.97
N ALA A 47 6.76 -3.75 18.37
CA ALA A 47 7.70 -3.90 19.48
C ALA A 47 9.00 -3.12 19.23
N PHE A 48 9.54 -3.16 18.03
CA PHE A 48 10.74 -2.39 17.67
C PHE A 48 10.53 -0.88 17.72
N VAL A 49 9.36 -0.39 17.32
CA VAL A 49 9.01 1.03 17.46
C VAL A 49 9.04 1.45 18.93
N PHE A 50 8.41 0.66 19.79
CA PHE A 50 8.36 0.94 21.23
C PHE A 50 9.75 0.85 21.88
N GLU A 51 10.52 -0.19 21.59
CA GLU A 51 11.88 -0.40 22.14
C GLU A 51 12.82 0.73 21.69
N THR A 52 12.76 1.12 20.41
CA THR A 52 13.57 2.21 19.88
C THR A 52 13.22 3.54 20.55
N TRP A 53 11.93 3.78 20.81
CA TRP A 53 11.50 4.98 21.51
C TRP A 53 11.98 4.99 22.97
N SER A 54 11.77 3.89 23.71
CA SER A 54 12.19 3.80 25.11
C SER A 54 13.71 3.92 25.29
N ALA A 55 14.49 3.46 24.30
CA ALA A 55 15.95 3.59 24.34
C ALA A 55 16.45 5.00 23.95
N THR A 56 15.73 5.75 23.11
CA THR A 56 16.26 6.98 22.49
C THR A 56 15.46 8.25 22.82
N GLY A 57 14.14 8.13 22.99
CA GLY A 57 13.23 9.25 23.13
C GLY A 57 13.19 10.21 21.92
N ARG A 58 13.70 9.77 20.74
CA ARG A 58 13.89 10.64 19.57
C ARG A 58 13.02 10.23 18.39
N ALA A 59 12.39 11.23 17.76
CA ALA A 59 11.63 11.01 16.54
C ALA A 59 12.52 10.55 15.36
N THR A 60 13.76 11.07 15.27
CA THR A 60 14.74 10.63 14.27
C THR A 60 15.00 9.13 14.33
N ALA A 61 15.07 8.54 15.54
CA ALA A 61 15.30 7.11 15.69
C ALA A 61 14.13 6.28 15.11
N LEU A 62 12.88 6.68 15.34
CA LEU A 62 11.69 6.01 14.80
C LEU A 62 11.56 6.17 13.29
N THR A 63 11.85 7.37 12.76
CA THR A 63 11.80 7.59 11.32
C THR A 63 12.94 6.86 10.61
N THR A 64 14.13 6.74 11.23
CA THR A 64 15.23 5.89 10.74
C THR A 64 14.83 4.41 10.73
N LEU A 65 14.18 3.91 11.76
CA LEU A 65 13.65 2.54 11.81
C LEU A 65 12.67 2.29 10.66
N SER A 66 11.73 3.21 10.45
CA SER A 66 10.77 3.15 9.36
C SER A 66 11.45 3.20 7.98
N LEU A 67 12.47 4.04 7.84
CA LEU A 67 13.27 4.13 6.62
C LEU A 67 14.03 2.84 6.32
N CYS A 68 14.63 2.22 7.34
CA CYS A 68 15.29 0.91 7.23
C CYS A 68 14.32 -0.18 6.77
N ALA A 69 13.05 -0.15 7.20
CA ALA A 69 12.04 -1.09 6.76
C ALA A 69 11.60 -0.86 5.30
N LEU A 70 11.34 0.39 4.94
CA LEU A 70 10.70 0.76 3.67
C LEU A 70 11.67 0.89 2.50
N LEU A 71 12.87 1.44 2.73
CA LEU A 71 13.82 1.72 1.66
C LEU A 71 14.25 0.48 0.88
N PRO A 72 14.66 -0.63 1.54
CA PRO A 72 14.97 -1.88 0.83
C PRO A 72 13.75 -2.45 0.10
N GLN A 73 12.57 -2.39 0.72
CA GLN A 73 11.33 -2.87 0.10
C GLN A 73 11.03 -2.13 -1.21
N VAL A 74 11.14 -0.81 -1.22
CA VAL A 74 10.90 0.02 -2.42
C VAL A 74 11.98 -0.22 -3.48
N LEU A 75 13.25 -0.21 -3.08
CA LEU A 75 14.37 -0.36 -4.02
C LEU A 75 14.46 -1.76 -4.65
N LEU A 76 14.11 -2.81 -3.87
CA LEU A 76 14.20 -4.18 -4.32
C LEU A 76 12.92 -4.67 -5.02
N SER A 77 11.78 -4.00 -4.86
CA SER A 77 10.50 -4.45 -5.42
C SER A 77 10.53 -4.70 -6.94
N PRO A 78 11.19 -3.88 -7.80
CA PRO A 78 11.30 -4.17 -9.23
C PRO A 78 12.18 -5.39 -9.52
N LEU A 79 13.19 -5.64 -8.65
CA LEU A 79 14.08 -6.81 -8.76
C LEU A 79 13.37 -8.07 -8.29
N ALA A 80 12.51 -7.94 -7.27
CA ALA A 80 11.75 -9.05 -6.69
C ALA A 80 10.80 -9.68 -7.71
N GLY A 81 10.07 -8.90 -8.49
CA GLY A 81 9.24 -9.40 -9.58
C GLY A 81 10.05 -10.20 -10.60
N ALA A 82 11.14 -9.62 -11.10
CA ALA A 82 12.04 -10.29 -12.06
C ALA A 82 12.71 -11.55 -11.49
N PHE A 83 13.00 -11.59 -10.20
CA PHE A 83 13.55 -12.73 -9.51
C PHE A 83 12.51 -13.86 -9.37
N VAL A 84 11.30 -13.53 -8.88
CA VAL A 84 10.18 -14.46 -8.76
C VAL A 84 9.82 -15.09 -10.08
N ASP A 85 9.98 -14.38 -11.20
CA ASP A 85 9.78 -14.94 -12.54
C ASP A 85 10.87 -15.93 -12.99
N ARG A 86 12.04 -15.89 -12.39
CA ARG A 86 13.20 -16.73 -12.77
C ARG A 86 13.38 -17.97 -11.91
N VAL A 87 12.80 -18.03 -10.74
CA VAL A 87 12.90 -19.15 -9.82
C VAL A 87 11.53 -19.83 -9.64
N SER A 88 11.51 -21.03 -9.04
CA SER A 88 10.24 -21.65 -8.68
C SER A 88 9.54 -20.80 -7.60
N ARG A 89 8.20 -20.70 -7.68
CA ARG A 89 7.40 -19.91 -6.73
C ARG A 89 7.62 -20.37 -5.29
N ARG A 90 7.76 -21.68 -5.11
CA ARG A 90 8.09 -22.31 -3.85
C ARG A 90 9.46 -21.86 -3.33
N THR A 91 10.49 -21.88 -4.18
CA THR A 91 11.85 -21.42 -3.81
C THR A 91 11.86 -19.94 -3.46
N ALA A 92 11.12 -19.10 -4.20
CA ALA A 92 11.02 -17.67 -3.90
C ALA A 92 10.41 -17.42 -2.52
N LEU A 93 9.32 -18.12 -2.16
CA LEU A 93 8.72 -18.04 -0.83
C LEU A 93 9.64 -18.55 0.27
N GLN A 94 10.30 -19.70 0.02
CA GLN A 94 11.25 -20.29 0.99
C GLN A 94 12.44 -19.38 1.27
N LEU A 95 12.96 -18.71 0.26
CA LEU A 95 14.07 -17.76 0.42
C LEU A 95 13.62 -16.49 1.17
N ALA A 96 12.42 -15.97 0.90
CA ALA A 96 11.89 -14.80 1.60
C ALA A 96 11.61 -15.12 3.08
N ASP A 97 10.85 -16.19 3.36
CA ASP A 97 10.50 -16.58 4.74
C ASP A 97 11.72 -17.12 5.50
N GLY A 98 12.60 -17.88 4.82
CA GLY A 98 13.85 -18.38 5.40
C GLY A 98 14.84 -17.27 5.75
N GLY A 99 14.92 -16.25 4.89
CA GLY A 99 15.69 -15.04 5.19
C GLY A 99 15.15 -14.31 6.41
N GLY A 100 13.82 -14.13 6.50
CA GLY A 100 13.16 -13.55 7.67
C GLY A 100 13.41 -14.35 8.93
N LEU A 101 13.24 -15.69 8.86
CA LEU A 101 13.54 -16.60 9.97
C LEU A 101 14.97 -16.43 10.51
N LEU A 102 15.97 -16.40 9.63
CA LEU A 102 17.37 -16.24 10.02
C LEU A 102 17.64 -14.90 10.70
N VAL A 103 17.05 -13.82 10.19
CA VAL A 103 17.19 -12.49 10.78
C VAL A 103 16.57 -12.44 12.18
N VAL A 104 15.35 -12.98 12.35
CA VAL A 104 14.67 -13.00 13.65
C VAL A 104 15.40 -13.93 14.62
N ALA A 105 15.95 -15.08 14.15
CA ALA A 105 16.76 -15.96 14.97
C ALA A 105 18.03 -15.28 15.47
N LEU A 106 18.73 -14.53 14.61
CA LEU A 106 19.89 -13.75 15.00
C LEU A 106 19.55 -12.70 16.05
N LEU A 107 18.44 -11.96 15.86
CA LEU A 107 17.96 -10.98 16.85
C LEU A 107 17.61 -11.63 18.19
N ALA A 108 16.96 -12.80 18.17
CA ALA A 108 16.64 -13.54 19.38
C ALA A 108 17.92 -13.95 20.12
N VAL A 109 18.94 -14.48 19.42
CA VAL A 109 20.24 -14.82 20.01
C VAL A 109 20.89 -13.59 20.64
N LEU A 110 20.97 -12.47 19.90
CA LEU A 110 21.57 -11.23 20.40
C LEU A 110 20.81 -10.70 21.63
N HIS A 111 19.48 -10.76 21.62
CA HIS A 111 18.67 -10.34 22.76
C HIS A 111 18.96 -11.18 24.01
N PHE A 112 18.95 -12.52 23.91
CA PHE A 112 19.14 -13.41 25.05
C PHE A 112 20.59 -13.48 25.53
N THR A 113 21.58 -13.10 24.71
CA THR A 113 22.98 -12.95 25.10
C THR A 113 23.31 -11.56 25.66
N GLY A 114 22.33 -10.64 25.71
CA GLY A 114 22.55 -9.29 26.24
C GLY A 114 23.30 -8.35 25.28
N GLY A 115 23.48 -8.77 24.02
CA GLY A 115 24.20 -8.00 22.97
C GLY A 115 23.33 -7.21 22.01
N LEU A 116 22.02 -7.07 22.26
CA LEU A 116 21.13 -6.34 21.34
C LEU A 116 21.23 -4.82 21.55
N HIS A 117 21.75 -4.12 20.53
CA HIS A 117 21.82 -2.67 20.49
C HIS A 117 20.91 -2.12 19.39
N THR A 118 20.58 -0.82 19.44
CA THR A 118 19.67 -0.16 18.49
C THR A 118 20.11 -0.27 17.03
N TRP A 119 21.41 -0.24 16.74
CA TRP A 119 21.92 -0.34 15.37
C TRP A 119 21.72 -1.73 14.75
N GLU A 120 21.71 -2.78 15.58
CA GLU A 120 21.43 -4.16 15.14
C GLU A 120 19.94 -4.32 14.78
N VAL A 121 19.07 -3.66 15.56
CA VAL A 121 17.64 -3.59 15.22
C VAL A 121 17.43 -2.90 13.86
N TYR A 122 18.10 -1.79 13.58
CA TYR A 122 18.04 -1.13 12.27
C TYR A 122 18.52 -2.05 11.13
N GLY A 123 19.65 -2.74 11.33
CA GLY A 123 20.19 -3.69 10.36
C GLY A 123 19.22 -4.83 10.07
N ALA A 124 18.63 -5.39 11.13
CA ALA A 124 17.66 -6.48 11.01
C ALA A 124 16.36 -6.03 10.33
N VAL A 125 15.82 -4.89 10.71
CA VAL A 125 14.63 -4.31 10.07
C VAL A 125 14.88 -4.01 8.59
N MET A 126 16.08 -3.59 8.23
CA MET A 126 16.52 -3.39 6.84
C MET A 126 16.52 -4.72 6.05
N LEU A 127 17.02 -5.79 6.65
CA LEU A 127 17.00 -7.13 6.04
C LEU A 127 15.59 -7.71 5.94
N LEU A 128 14.75 -7.53 6.96
CA LEU A 128 13.34 -7.93 6.94
C LEU A 128 12.54 -7.16 5.88
N GLY A 129 12.80 -5.85 5.73
CA GLY A 129 12.23 -5.03 4.65
C GLY A 129 12.64 -5.54 3.26
N GLY A 130 13.90 -5.96 3.12
CA GLY A 130 14.39 -6.61 1.90
C GLY A 130 13.67 -7.93 1.61
N ALA A 131 13.50 -8.79 2.61
CA ALA A 131 12.77 -10.06 2.48
C ALA A 131 11.30 -9.84 2.10
N ALA A 132 10.65 -8.84 2.71
CA ALA A 132 9.25 -8.48 2.43
C ALA A 132 9.04 -8.04 0.96
N ALA A 133 10.05 -7.44 0.32
CA ALA A 133 9.99 -7.08 -1.09
C ALA A 133 9.76 -8.30 -1.99
N PHE A 134 10.26 -9.47 -1.63
CA PHE A 134 10.12 -10.71 -2.39
C PHE A 134 8.88 -11.53 -1.98
N GLN A 135 8.48 -11.47 -0.71
CA GLN A 135 7.41 -12.29 -0.14
C GLN A 135 6.07 -12.04 -0.83
N PHE A 136 5.66 -10.79 -0.96
CA PHE A 136 4.35 -10.44 -1.53
C PHE A 136 4.20 -10.82 -3.01
N PRO A 137 5.16 -10.52 -3.93
CA PRO A 137 5.11 -10.98 -5.31
C PRO A 137 5.17 -12.51 -5.43
N ALA A 138 5.98 -13.18 -4.60
CA ALA A 138 6.10 -14.63 -4.63
C ALA A 138 4.78 -15.31 -4.20
N LEU A 139 4.13 -14.80 -3.16
CA LEU A 139 2.84 -15.31 -2.69
C LEU A 139 1.74 -15.09 -3.74
N GLY A 140 1.65 -13.89 -4.33
CA GLY A 140 0.71 -13.60 -5.41
C GLY A 140 0.89 -14.51 -6.62
N ALA A 141 2.13 -14.80 -7.00
CA ALA A 141 2.46 -15.72 -8.11
C ALA A 141 2.20 -17.19 -7.76
N ALA A 142 2.18 -17.58 -6.48
CA ALA A 142 1.90 -18.95 -6.04
C ALA A 142 0.40 -19.28 -6.03
N VAL A 143 -0.48 -18.28 -5.80
CA VAL A 143 -1.93 -18.50 -5.71
C VAL A 143 -2.52 -19.26 -6.90
N PRO A 144 -2.25 -18.91 -8.17
CA PRO A 144 -2.79 -19.63 -9.33
C PRO A 144 -2.31 -21.08 -9.46
N LEU A 145 -1.21 -21.43 -8.75
CA LEU A 145 -0.68 -22.80 -8.73
C LEU A 145 -1.32 -23.66 -7.63
N LEU A 146 -1.98 -23.02 -6.67
CA LEU A 146 -2.60 -23.67 -5.51
C LEU A 146 -4.11 -23.86 -5.68
N VAL A 147 -4.81 -22.95 -6.38
CA VAL A 147 -6.26 -22.97 -6.51
C VAL A 147 -6.71 -22.98 -7.97
N ASP A 148 -7.92 -23.48 -8.21
CA ASP A 148 -8.54 -23.42 -9.53
C ASP A 148 -8.97 -21.99 -9.90
N LYS A 149 -9.08 -21.70 -11.21
CA LYS A 149 -9.46 -20.36 -11.73
C LYS A 149 -10.72 -19.81 -11.09
N ARG A 150 -11.72 -20.67 -10.80
CA ARG A 150 -12.99 -20.27 -10.15
C ARG A 150 -12.83 -19.80 -8.69
N GLN A 151 -11.72 -20.17 -8.04
CA GLN A 151 -11.46 -19.86 -6.62
C GLN A 151 -10.42 -18.72 -6.44
N LEU A 152 -9.84 -18.21 -7.53
CA LEU A 152 -8.82 -17.16 -7.47
C LEU A 152 -9.30 -15.89 -6.75
N GLN A 153 -10.53 -15.46 -7.01
CA GLN A 153 -11.10 -14.29 -6.33
C GLN A 153 -11.18 -14.51 -4.81
N ARG A 154 -11.65 -15.69 -4.38
CA ARG A 154 -11.75 -16.05 -2.96
C ARG A 154 -10.36 -16.12 -2.31
N ALA A 155 -9.37 -16.71 -2.99
CA ALA A 155 -8.01 -16.79 -2.51
C ALA A 155 -7.36 -15.40 -2.34
N ASN A 156 -7.51 -14.52 -3.33
CA ASN A 156 -7.01 -13.15 -3.26
C ASN A 156 -7.71 -12.33 -2.17
N SER A 157 -9.01 -12.51 -1.96
CA SER A 157 -9.74 -11.87 -0.85
C SER A 157 -9.24 -12.34 0.51
N LEU A 158 -8.90 -13.63 0.67
CA LEU A 158 -8.30 -14.15 1.90
C LEU A 158 -6.89 -13.58 2.14
N LEU A 159 -6.07 -13.40 1.10
CA LEU A 159 -4.76 -12.74 1.24
C LEU A 159 -4.91 -11.28 1.68
N ALA A 160 -5.82 -10.55 1.07
CA ALA A 160 -6.12 -9.16 1.47
C ALA A 160 -6.60 -9.09 2.91
N SER A 161 -7.46 -10.03 3.31
CA SER A 161 -7.98 -10.17 4.68
C SER A 161 -6.87 -10.44 5.70
N ALA A 162 -5.93 -11.36 5.38
CA ALA A 162 -4.78 -11.64 6.25
C ALA A 162 -3.91 -10.39 6.46
N LYS A 163 -3.65 -9.65 5.37
CA LYS A 163 -2.91 -8.39 5.45
C LYS A 163 -3.64 -7.36 6.31
N SER A 164 -4.93 -7.15 6.10
CA SER A 164 -5.73 -6.21 6.90
C SER A 164 -5.78 -6.63 8.37
N THR A 165 -5.90 -7.93 8.67
CA THR A 165 -5.85 -8.44 10.04
C THR A 165 -4.50 -8.18 10.69
N ALA A 166 -3.39 -8.35 9.96
CA ALA A 166 -2.06 -8.03 10.46
C ALA A 166 -1.87 -6.52 10.71
N ASP A 167 -2.36 -5.69 9.80
CA ASP A 167 -2.24 -4.22 9.90
C ASP A 167 -3.06 -3.66 11.08
N VAL A 168 -4.22 -4.24 11.39
CA VAL A 168 -5.10 -3.82 12.51
C VAL A 168 -4.74 -4.54 13.81
N GLY A 169 -4.68 -5.86 13.76
CA GLY A 169 -4.50 -6.72 14.93
C GLY A 169 -3.05 -6.74 15.45
N GLY A 170 -2.08 -6.58 14.54
CA GLY A 170 -0.66 -6.60 14.90
C GLY A 170 -0.27 -5.54 15.94
N PRO A 171 -0.55 -4.24 15.73
CA PRO A 171 -0.27 -3.20 16.72
C PRO A 171 -1.03 -3.41 18.04
N ALA A 172 -2.29 -3.84 18.00
CA ALA A 172 -3.08 -4.12 19.21
C ALA A 172 -2.47 -5.27 20.03
N LEU A 173 -2.16 -6.39 19.37
CA LEU A 173 -1.47 -7.52 20.00
C LEU A 173 -0.05 -7.15 20.42
N GLY A 174 0.66 -6.37 19.62
CA GLY A 174 2.00 -5.88 19.91
C GLY A 174 2.05 -5.05 21.20
N GLY A 175 1.11 -4.09 21.33
CA GLY A 175 0.99 -3.30 22.56
C GLY A 175 0.73 -4.15 23.79
N LEU A 176 -0.18 -5.13 23.67
CA LEU A 176 -0.49 -6.05 24.74
C LEU A 176 0.73 -6.93 25.11
N LEU A 177 1.36 -7.55 24.10
CA LEU A 177 2.48 -8.48 24.34
C LEU A 177 3.74 -7.75 24.85
N VAL A 178 4.02 -6.55 24.39
CA VAL A 178 5.13 -5.73 24.93
C VAL A 178 4.90 -5.43 26.42
N ALA A 179 3.68 -5.08 26.81
CA ALA A 179 3.35 -4.74 28.18
C ALA A 179 3.44 -5.94 29.13
N PHE A 180 3.06 -7.14 28.69
CA PHE A 180 3.00 -8.32 29.57
C PHE A 180 4.19 -9.27 29.47
N SER A 181 4.81 -9.38 28.30
CA SER A 181 5.78 -10.46 28.03
C SER A 181 7.15 -9.96 27.55
N GLY A 182 7.24 -8.68 27.19
CA GLY A 182 8.47 -8.08 26.65
C GLY A 182 8.85 -8.57 25.24
N ILE A 183 9.92 -7.99 24.69
CA ILE A 183 10.36 -8.23 23.30
C ILE A 183 10.88 -9.67 23.09
N GLY A 184 11.47 -10.29 24.10
CA GLY A 184 12.02 -11.66 23.99
C GLY A 184 10.95 -12.68 23.61
N PHE A 185 9.76 -12.61 24.22
CA PHE A 185 8.65 -13.47 23.88
C PHE A 185 8.17 -13.23 22.44
N ILE A 186 8.10 -11.96 22.01
CA ILE A 186 7.67 -11.58 20.65
C ILE A 186 8.64 -12.13 19.60
N LEU A 187 9.97 -12.05 19.86
CA LEU A 187 10.99 -12.63 18.96
C LEU A 187 10.81 -14.14 18.81
N VAL A 188 10.58 -14.86 19.92
CA VAL A 188 10.35 -16.32 19.88
C VAL A 188 9.03 -16.64 19.17
N ALA A 189 7.96 -15.90 19.44
CA ALA A 189 6.66 -16.10 18.80
C ALA A 189 6.74 -15.87 17.28
N ASP A 190 7.47 -14.84 16.83
CA ASP A 190 7.66 -14.55 15.41
C ASP A 190 8.58 -15.60 14.75
N LEU A 191 9.61 -16.08 15.44
CA LEU A 191 10.43 -17.20 14.98
C LEU A 191 9.59 -18.46 14.72
N VAL A 192 8.68 -18.79 15.65
CA VAL A 192 7.74 -19.91 15.49
C VAL A 192 6.79 -19.65 14.30
N SER A 193 6.32 -18.43 14.13
CA SER A 193 5.44 -18.06 13.01
C SER A 193 6.09 -18.28 11.65
N PHE A 194 7.35 -17.86 11.48
CA PHE A 194 8.13 -18.12 10.28
C PHE A 194 8.39 -19.60 10.05
N ALA A 195 8.71 -20.36 11.13
CA ALA A 195 8.90 -21.80 11.03
C ALA A 195 7.63 -22.52 10.57
N LEU A 196 6.46 -22.11 11.06
CA LEU A 196 5.17 -22.64 10.64
C LEU A 196 4.85 -22.28 9.17
N ALA A 197 5.13 -21.06 8.74
CA ALA A 197 4.97 -20.64 7.35
C ALA A 197 5.86 -21.48 6.41
N LEU A 198 7.14 -21.67 6.76
CA LEU A 198 8.07 -22.51 6.01
C LEU A 198 7.62 -23.97 5.98
N ALA A 199 7.18 -24.52 7.11
CA ALA A 199 6.67 -25.90 7.19
C ALA A 199 5.44 -26.09 6.27
N ALA A 200 4.52 -25.13 6.26
CA ALA A 200 3.35 -25.15 5.37
C ALA A 200 3.75 -25.19 3.88
N ILE A 201 4.75 -24.37 3.49
CA ILE A 201 5.27 -24.36 2.12
C ILE A 201 5.99 -25.69 1.79
N GLN A 202 6.67 -26.32 2.76
CA GLN A 202 7.35 -27.60 2.55
C GLN A 202 6.37 -28.77 2.33
N VAL A 203 5.26 -28.79 3.05
CA VAL A 203 4.26 -29.85 2.96
C VAL A 203 3.44 -29.76 1.67
N VAL A 204 3.12 -28.54 1.21
CA VAL A 204 2.25 -28.33 0.05
C VAL A 204 3.05 -28.48 -1.27
N ARG A 205 2.56 -29.30 -2.18
CA ARG A 205 3.07 -29.40 -3.54
C ARG A 205 2.33 -28.40 -4.45
N MET A 206 3.06 -27.53 -5.12
CA MET A 206 2.51 -26.55 -6.07
C MET A 206 2.48 -27.17 -7.47
N ARG A 207 1.34 -27.03 -8.16
CA ARG A 207 1.14 -27.62 -9.51
C ARG A 207 2.00 -26.87 -10.53
N GLY A 208 2.82 -27.62 -11.30
CA GLY A 208 3.61 -27.03 -12.39
C GLY A 208 4.74 -26.11 -11.97
N ASP A 209 5.18 -26.17 -10.69
CA ASP A 209 6.31 -25.40 -10.16
C ASP A 209 7.67 -25.94 -10.67
N THR A 210 7.69 -26.33 -11.91
CA THR A 210 8.93 -26.66 -12.63
C THR A 210 9.56 -25.36 -13.10
N GLY A 211 10.20 -24.59 -12.28
CA GLY A 211 10.91 -23.35 -12.60
C GLY A 211 10.66 -22.73 -13.99
N PRO A 212 10.73 -21.49 -14.20
CA PRO A 212 10.29 -20.91 -15.45
C PRO A 212 11.08 -21.48 -16.61
N LYS A 213 10.39 -21.92 -17.66
CA LYS A 213 10.96 -21.94 -18.99
C LYS A 213 11.23 -20.48 -19.34
N ALA A 214 12.44 -20.02 -19.05
CA ALA A 214 12.88 -18.68 -19.39
C ALA A 214 12.62 -18.46 -20.88
N LYS A 215 11.69 -17.58 -21.23
CA LYS A 215 11.66 -17.05 -22.58
C LYS A 215 12.94 -16.21 -22.73
N PRO A 216 13.89 -16.60 -23.57
CA PRO A 216 15.07 -15.80 -23.80
C PRO A 216 14.62 -14.54 -24.55
N GLY A 217 14.72 -13.39 -23.96
CA GLY A 217 14.44 -12.14 -24.68
C GLY A 217 13.99 -10.91 -23.89
N GLY A 218 14.22 -10.83 -22.62
CA GLY A 218 13.87 -9.62 -21.85
C GLY A 218 14.98 -9.18 -20.92
N GLY A 219 15.82 -8.25 -21.33
CA GLY A 219 16.73 -7.54 -20.44
C GLY A 219 15.93 -6.69 -19.44
N PRO A 220 15.97 -6.98 -18.11
CA PRO A 220 14.87 -6.54 -17.23
C PRO A 220 14.92 -5.06 -16.81
N ARG A 221 16.07 -4.43 -16.73
CA ARG A 221 16.16 -3.07 -16.17
C ARG A 221 15.89 -1.94 -17.15
N LYS A 222 16.39 -2.03 -18.39
CA LYS A 222 16.19 -0.95 -19.38
C LYS A 222 14.74 -0.82 -19.85
N LYS A 223 13.99 -1.93 -19.91
CA LYS A 223 12.57 -1.90 -20.30
C LYS A 223 11.68 -1.31 -19.21
N LEU A 224 11.86 -1.69 -17.93
CA LEU A 224 11.03 -1.19 -16.82
C LEU A 224 11.20 0.32 -16.61
N ILE A 225 12.43 0.82 -16.66
CA ILE A 225 12.69 2.27 -16.56
C ILE A 225 12.16 2.99 -17.80
N ALA A 226 12.32 2.42 -19.00
CA ALA A 226 11.79 2.99 -20.21
C ALA A 226 10.24 3.04 -20.20
N GLU A 227 9.59 1.97 -19.76
CA GLU A 227 8.13 1.89 -19.62
C GLU A 227 7.60 2.88 -18.56
N ALA A 228 8.31 3.03 -17.43
CA ALA A 228 7.96 4.03 -16.43
C ALA A 228 8.12 5.47 -16.96
N VAL A 229 9.19 5.73 -17.72
CA VAL A 229 9.42 7.02 -18.38
C VAL A 229 8.38 7.29 -19.47
N GLU A 230 7.99 6.26 -20.23
CA GLU A 230 6.91 6.38 -21.21
C GLU A 230 5.56 6.68 -20.55
N GLY A 231 5.21 5.96 -19.46
CA GLY A 231 4.02 6.24 -18.66
C GLY A 231 4.02 7.67 -18.11
N MET A 232 5.19 8.14 -17.65
CA MET A 232 5.39 9.52 -17.21
C MET A 232 5.18 10.52 -18.36
N ARG A 233 5.77 10.26 -19.54
CA ARG A 233 5.57 11.11 -20.73
C ARG A 233 4.09 11.16 -21.12
N PHE A 234 3.38 10.05 -21.08
CA PHE A 234 1.96 10.00 -21.35
C PHE A 234 1.18 10.91 -20.39
N LEU A 235 1.43 10.80 -19.07
CA LEU A 235 0.80 11.67 -18.06
C LEU A 235 1.04 13.15 -18.34
N PHE A 236 2.27 13.53 -18.71
CA PHE A 236 2.63 14.92 -18.98
C PHE A 236 2.07 15.47 -20.30
N ARG A 237 1.62 14.61 -21.22
CA ARG A 237 1.01 15.02 -22.49
C ARG A 237 -0.39 15.59 -22.29
N PHE A 238 -1.11 15.16 -21.24
CA PHE A 238 -2.49 15.60 -20.94
C PHE A 238 -2.50 16.54 -19.73
N PRO A 239 -2.70 17.86 -19.89
CA PRO A 239 -2.64 18.82 -18.78
C PRO A 239 -3.58 18.50 -17.64
N SER A 240 -4.80 18.03 -17.91
CA SER A 240 -5.80 17.68 -16.90
C SER A 240 -5.35 16.51 -16.03
N LEU A 241 -4.84 15.46 -16.67
CA LEU A 241 -4.35 14.27 -15.96
C LEU A 241 -3.05 14.57 -15.21
N ARG A 242 -2.12 15.30 -15.82
CA ARG A 242 -0.89 15.77 -15.20
C ARG A 242 -1.15 16.57 -13.93
N ASP A 243 -2.00 17.60 -14.00
CA ASP A 243 -2.25 18.51 -12.88
C ASP A 243 -2.91 17.76 -11.71
N LEU A 244 -3.83 16.83 -12.00
CA LEU A 244 -4.45 15.99 -10.98
C LEU A 244 -3.43 15.02 -10.34
N MET A 245 -2.58 14.37 -11.15
CA MET A 245 -1.55 13.45 -10.66
C MET A 245 -0.47 14.16 -9.84
N LEU A 246 0.00 15.32 -10.29
CA LEU A 246 0.98 16.12 -9.54
C LEU A 246 0.39 16.58 -8.20
N ALA A 247 -0.88 17.00 -8.17
CA ALA A 247 -1.56 17.34 -6.92
C ALA A 247 -1.64 16.12 -5.99
N PHE A 248 -2.02 14.95 -6.51
CA PHE A 248 -2.07 13.70 -5.74
C PHE A 248 -0.70 13.32 -5.18
N CYS A 249 0.36 13.33 -6.00
CA CYS A 249 1.72 13.01 -5.56
C CYS A 249 2.24 14.00 -4.52
N PHE A 250 2.00 15.29 -4.70
CA PHE A 250 2.42 16.31 -3.73
C PHE A 250 1.67 16.16 -2.40
N VAL A 251 0.35 15.97 -2.46
CA VAL A 251 -0.44 15.70 -1.25
C VAL A 251 0.05 14.42 -0.56
N ASN A 252 0.34 13.36 -1.33
CA ASN A 252 0.90 12.13 -0.78
C ASN A 252 2.22 12.38 -0.03
N LEU A 253 3.15 13.15 -0.63
CA LEU A 253 4.41 13.53 0.01
C LEU A 253 4.19 14.26 1.34
N VAL A 254 3.33 15.28 1.33
CA VAL A 254 3.02 16.08 2.52
C VAL A 254 2.29 15.25 3.59
N MET A 255 1.38 14.37 3.16
CA MET A 255 0.69 13.44 4.04
C MET A 255 1.65 12.48 4.75
N VAL A 256 2.56 11.86 4.01
CA VAL A 256 3.55 10.94 4.57
C VAL A 256 4.51 11.67 5.50
N PHE A 257 4.91 12.90 5.16
CA PHE A 257 5.73 13.74 6.02
C PHE A 257 5.08 13.99 7.38
N GLY A 258 3.81 14.40 7.41
CA GLY A 258 3.06 14.58 8.66
C GLY A 258 2.88 13.25 9.40
N PHE A 259 2.49 12.19 8.67
CA PHE A 259 2.21 10.88 9.26
C PHE A 259 3.44 10.24 9.93
N ALA A 260 4.65 10.51 9.44
CA ALA A 260 5.89 10.04 10.05
C ALA A 260 6.10 10.58 11.48
N ALA A 261 5.51 11.74 11.80
CA ALA A 261 5.55 12.34 13.13
C ALA A 261 4.47 11.79 14.10
N VAL A 262 3.48 11.02 13.62
CA VAL A 262 2.36 10.53 14.45
C VAL A 262 2.83 9.63 15.59
N GLN A 263 3.63 8.61 15.28
CA GLN A 263 4.08 7.66 16.30
C GLN A 263 4.91 8.31 17.39
N PRO A 264 5.98 9.09 17.07
CA PRO A 264 6.75 9.76 18.11
C PRO A 264 5.94 10.83 18.86
N MET A 265 5.00 11.53 18.21
CA MET A 265 4.09 12.49 18.87
C MET A 265 3.22 11.80 19.92
N VAL A 266 2.59 10.68 19.54
CA VAL A 266 1.73 9.92 20.47
C VAL A 266 2.53 9.44 21.65
N LEU A 267 3.72 8.86 21.43
CA LEU A 267 4.60 8.38 22.51
C LEU A 267 5.10 9.54 23.40
N ALA A 268 5.49 10.67 22.80
CA ALA A 268 5.95 11.83 23.56
C ALA A 268 4.82 12.41 24.44
N ARG A 269 3.62 12.62 23.87
CA ARG A 269 2.49 13.19 24.58
C ARG A 269 1.84 12.25 25.59
N SER A 270 1.93 10.94 25.40
CA SER A 270 1.41 9.94 26.34
C SER A 270 2.41 9.53 27.43
N GLY A 271 3.60 10.14 27.48
CA GLY A 271 4.65 9.73 28.44
C GLY A 271 5.22 8.33 28.15
N GLY A 272 5.16 7.88 26.91
CA GLY A 272 5.67 6.56 26.47
C GLY A 272 4.67 5.41 26.64
N GLU A 273 3.38 5.70 26.82
CA GLU A 273 2.36 4.63 26.94
C GLU A 273 2.19 3.81 25.67
N THR A 274 2.51 2.52 25.75
CA THR A 274 2.33 1.55 24.65
C THR A 274 0.88 1.39 24.25
N SER A 275 -0.04 1.46 25.22
CA SER A 275 -1.49 1.36 25.00
C SER A 275 -2.04 2.49 24.14
N ALA A 276 -1.53 3.70 24.30
CA ALA A 276 -1.91 4.87 23.51
C ALA A 276 -1.52 4.67 22.03
N LEU A 277 -0.27 4.26 21.78
CA LEU A 277 0.20 3.99 20.42
C LEU A 277 -0.54 2.81 19.77
N ALA A 278 -0.77 1.74 20.52
CA ALA A 278 -1.51 0.58 20.04
C ALA A 278 -2.97 0.95 19.67
N SER A 279 -3.63 1.78 20.48
CA SER A 279 -4.99 2.26 20.23
C SER A 279 -5.08 3.10 18.96
N VAL A 280 -4.13 4.03 18.74
CA VAL A 280 -4.06 4.85 17.53
C VAL A 280 -3.82 3.99 16.29
N ASN A 281 -2.89 3.03 16.33
CA ASN A 281 -2.65 2.13 15.20
C ASN A 281 -3.87 1.23 14.92
N THR A 282 -4.55 0.76 15.96
CA THR A 282 -5.81 -0.01 15.81
C THR A 282 -6.91 0.85 15.17
N ALA A 283 -7.04 2.12 15.57
CA ALA A 283 -7.99 3.04 14.99
C ALA A 283 -7.74 3.29 13.49
N ILE A 284 -6.47 3.34 13.04
CA ILE A 284 -6.10 3.40 11.62
C ILE A 284 -6.67 2.19 10.88
N GLY A 285 -6.43 1.00 11.41
CA GLY A 285 -6.87 -0.24 10.78
C GLY A 285 -8.39 -0.37 10.73
N VAL A 286 -9.08 -0.09 11.85
CA VAL A 286 -10.55 -0.10 11.93
C VAL A 286 -11.16 0.93 10.97
N GLY A 287 -10.59 2.13 10.92
CA GLY A 287 -11.00 3.17 9.98
C GLY A 287 -10.88 2.72 8.53
N GLY A 288 -9.74 2.12 8.14
CA GLY A 288 -9.51 1.61 6.80
C GLY A 288 -10.52 0.52 6.39
N VAL A 289 -10.81 -0.42 7.29
CA VAL A 289 -11.82 -1.46 7.07
C VAL A 289 -13.22 -0.86 6.94
N ALA A 290 -13.60 0.03 7.86
CA ALA A 290 -14.90 0.71 7.82
C ALA A 290 -15.08 1.51 6.53
N GLY A 291 -14.04 2.25 6.12
CA GLY A 291 -14.03 2.99 4.85
C GLY A 291 -14.16 2.09 3.63
N GLY A 292 -13.48 0.95 3.62
CA GLY A 292 -13.60 -0.06 2.56
C GLY A 292 -15.01 -0.63 2.44
N LEU A 293 -15.66 -0.95 3.58
CA LEU A 293 -17.03 -1.43 3.61
C LEU A 293 -18.03 -0.35 3.16
N LEU A 294 -17.82 0.90 3.58
CA LEU A 294 -18.63 2.03 3.12
C LEU A 294 -18.52 2.21 1.60
N MET A 295 -17.32 2.10 1.05
CA MET A 295 -17.11 2.18 -0.41
C MET A 295 -17.70 1.00 -1.16
N ALA A 296 -17.73 -0.19 -0.58
CA ALA A 296 -18.40 -1.35 -1.17
C ALA A 296 -19.94 -1.19 -1.23
N ALA A 297 -20.52 -0.46 -0.26
CA ALA A 297 -21.94 -0.15 -0.22
C ALA A 297 -22.34 1.10 -1.02
N TRP A 298 -21.36 1.96 -1.38
CA TRP A 298 -21.59 3.21 -2.06
C TRP A 298 -20.88 3.25 -3.41
N SER A 299 -21.57 3.64 -4.46
CA SER A 299 -21.01 3.68 -5.84
C SER A 299 -19.95 4.77 -6.06
N GLY A 300 -19.54 5.49 -5.02
CA GLY A 300 -18.56 6.56 -5.09
C GLY A 300 -19.15 7.93 -5.52
N PRO A 301 -18.31 8.97 -5.57
CA PRO A 301 -18.73 10.31 -5.92
C PRO A 301 -19.06 10.42 -7.43
N ARG A 302 -20.16 11.12 -7.76
CA ARG A 302 -20.57 11.37 -9.15
C ARG A 302 -19.48 12.08 -9.97
N ASN A 303 -18.83 13.08 -9.40
CA ASN A 303 -17.64 13.70 -9.98
C ASN A 303 -16.42 13.15 -9.27
N ARG A 304 -15.69 12.27 -9.95
CA ARG A 304 -14.56 11.51 -9.39
C ARG A 304 -13.44 12.45 -8.90
N ALA A 305 -13.03 13.41 -9.71
CA ALA A 305 -11.92 14.31 -9.34
C ALA A 305 -12.27 15.18 -8.12
N ARG A 306 -13.47 15.77 -8.09
CA ARG A 306 -13.92 16.56 -6.93
C ARG A 306 -14.08 15.69 -5.69
N GLY A 307 -14.66 14.50 -5.83
CA GLY A 307 -14.83 13.56 -4.71
C GLY A 307 -13.49 13.15 -4.11
N MET A 308 -12.49 12.86 -4.94
CA MET A 308 -11.13 12.56 -4.48
C MET A 308 -10.52 13.73 -3.71
N LEU A 309 -10.60 14.95 -4.23
CA LEU A 309 -10.03 16.14 -3.58
C LEU A 309 -10.75 16.49 -2.29
N LEU A 310 -12.09 16.36 -2.23
CA LEU A 310 -12.85 16.52 -0.98
C LEU A 310 -12.48 15.45 0.05
N GLY A 311 -12.26 14.20 -0.39
CA GLY A 311 -11.73 13.14 0.46
C GLY A 311 -10.36 13.48 1.04
N ILE A 312 -9.46 14.02 0.22
CA ILE A 312 -8.14 14.51 0.66
C ILE A 312 -8.29 15.62 1.69
N ILE A 313 -9.16 16.61 1.44
CA ILE A 313 -9.42 17.69 2.42
C ILE A 313 -9.94 17.12 3.74
N GLY A 314 -10.93 16.21 3.70
CA GLY A 314 -11.48 15.56 4.88
C GLY A 314 -10.43 14.76 5.65
N MET A 315 -9.57 14.02 4.93
CA MET A 315 -8.47 13.27 5.53
C MET A 315 -7.41 14.17 6.16
N CYS A 316 -6.98 15.25 5.49
CA CYS A 316 -6.05 16.22 6.06
C CYS A 316 -6.64 16.92 7.28
N LEU A 317 -7.93 17.28 7.22
CA LEU A 317 -8.60 17.95 8.32
C LEU A 317 -8.73 17.03 9.55
N SER A 318 -9.06 15.76 9.36
CA SER A 318 -9.22 14.81 10.46
C SER A 318 -7.86 14.24 10.92
N ALA A 319 -7.16 13.49 10.07
CA ALA A 319 -5.98 12.73 10.46
C ALA A 319 -4.74 13.60 10.73
N GLN A 320 -4.72 14.85 10.30
CA GLN A 320 -3.59 15.73 10.54
C GLN A 320 -3.98 16.94 11.41
N VAL A 321 -4.90 17.78 10.98
CA VAL A 321 -5.26 19.00 11.73
C VAL A 321 -5.94 18.66 13.07
N ALA A 322 -7.03 17.87 13.03
CA ALA A 322 -7.75 17.53 14.27
C ALA A 322 -6.90 16.69 15.22
N MET A 323 -6.07 15.75 14.68
CA MET A 323 -5.16 14.95 15.48
C MET A 323 -4.06 15.80 16.14
N ALA A 324 -3.51 16.80 15.44
CA ALA A 324 -2.53 17.72 16.00
C ALA A 324 -3.09 18.54 17.17
N LEU A 325 -4.35 18.96 17.04
CA LEU A 325 -5.05 19.78 18.05
C LEU A 325 -5.60 18.97 19.23
N ALA A 326 -5.77 17.66 19.05
CA ALA A 326 -6.26 16.78 20.12
C ALA A 326 -5.19 16.61 21.22
N GLY A 327 -5.61 16.70 22.47
CA GLY A 327 -4.73 16.55 23.65
C GLY A 327 -4.75 15.16 24.26
N GLU A 328 -5.70 14.30 23.88
CA GLU A 328 -5.96 13.01 24.52
C GLU A 328 -6.05 11.86 23.52
N VAL A 329 -5.81 10.63 24.01
CA VAL A 329 -5.80 9.39 23.21
C VAL A 329 -7.12 9.19 22.46
N VAL A 330 -8.26 9.47 23.10
CA VAL A 330 -9.59 9.33 22.46
C VAL A 330 -9.72 10.28 21.26
N GLY A 331 -9.25 11.53 21.41
CA GLY A 331 -9.25 12.51 20.34
C GLY A 331 -8.35 12.09 19.18
N TRP A 332 -7.17 11.54 19.45
CA TRP A 332 -6.26 11.01 18.42
C TRP A 332 -6.89 9.84 17.69
N CYS A 333 -7.47 8.88 18.44
CA CYS A 333 -8.14 7.72 17.84
C CYS A 333 -9.32 8.12 16.95
N ALA A 334 -10.17 9.06 17.42
CA ALA A 334 -11.31 9.52 16.63
C ALA A 334 -10.87 10.25 15.34
N ALA A 335 -9.87 11.14 15.46
CA ALA A 335 -9.34 11.90 14.34
C ALA A 335 -8.72 11.00 13.26
N ILE A 336 -7.88 10.05 13.68
CA ILE A 336 -7.19 9.15 12.76
C ILE A 336 -8.13 8.10 12.14
N LEU A 337 -9.12 7.62 12.88
CA LEU A 337 -10.15 6.70 12.40
C LEU A 337 -10.93 7.30 11.23
N VAL A 338 -11.40 8.55 11.38
CA VAL A 338 -12.11 9.26 10.29
C VAL A 338 -11.21 9.46 9.07
N GLY A 339 -9.96 9.87 9.27
CA GLY A 339 -9.02 10.03 8.17
C GLY A 339 -8.71 8.73 7.44
N ALA A 340 -8.48 7.64 8.18
CA ALA A 340 -8.23 6.33 7.62
C ALA A 340 -9.45 5.78 6.85
N ALA A 341 -10.67 6.07 7.30
CA ALA A 341 -11.89 5.68 6.61
C ALA A 341 -12.06 6.36 5.23
N LEU A 342 -11.41 7.50 5.00
CA LEU A 342 -11.44 8.20 3.71
C LEU A 342 -10.41 7.66 2.70
N MET A 343 -9.37 6.95 3.16
CA MET A 343 -8.31 6.40 2.30
C MET A 343 -8.81 5.49 1.17
N PRO A 344 -9.71 4.50 1.41
CA PRO A 344 -10.22 3.66 0.34
C PRO A 344 -10.97 4.45 -0.73
N MET A 345 -11.70 5.50 -0.35
CA MET A 345 -12.38 6.39 -1.29
C MET A 345 -11.38 7.14 -2.19
N ILE A 346 -10.34 7.71 -1.60
CA ILE A 346 -9.32 8.47 -2.34
C ILE A 346 -8.59 7.54 -3.32
N ASN A 347 -8.08 6.40 -2.85
CA ASN A 347 -7.33 5.45 -3.67
C ASN A 347 -8.21 4.79 -4.74
N GLY A 348 -9.42 4.39 -4.40
CA GLY A 348 -10.38 3.78 -5.35
C GLY A 348 -10.81 4.77 -6.44
N THR A 349 -11.06 6.02 -6.06
CA THR A 349 -11.40 7.06 -7.03
C THR A 349 -10.24 7.39 -7.96
N MET A 350 -9.01 7.44 -7.42
CA MET A 350 -7.80 7.62 -8.22
C MET A 350 -7.62 6.51 -9.24
N GLN A 351 -7.77 5.25 -8.83
CA GLN A 351 -7.70 4.10 -9.73
C GLN A 351 -8.79 4.17 -10.80
N ALA A 352 -10.02 4.52 -10.43
CA ALA A 352 -11.13 4.67 -11.37
C ALA A 352 -10.86 5.76 -12.42
N ILE A 353 -10.27 6.90 -12.05
CA ILE A 353 -9.89 7.96 -12.99
C ILE A 353 -8.86 7.43 -14.00
N VAL A 354 -7.82 6.75 -13.54
CA VAL A 354 -6.81 6.19 -14.46
C VAL A 354 -7.44 5.15 -15.39
N GLN A 355 -8.28 4.24 -14.86
CA GLN A 355 -8.91 3.17 -15.65
C GLN A 355 -9.89 3.71 -16.72
N THR A 356 -10.55 4.83 -16.47
CA THR A 356 -11.54 5.37 -17.41
C THR A 356 -10.97 6.41 -18.38
N LYS A 357 -9.90 7.11 -17.99
CA LYS A 357 -9.33 8.21 -18.81
C LYS A 357 -8.09 7.79 -19.60
N VAL A 358 -7.51 6.62 -19.33
CA VAL A 358 -6.31 6.13 -20.00
C VAL A 358 -6.66 4.89 -20.82
N PRO A 359 -6.21 4.77 -22.08
CA PRO A 359 -6.41 3.56 -22.89
C PRO A 359 -5.81 2.31 -22.21
N GLN A 360 -6.45 1.15 -22.37
CA GLN A 360 -6.06 -0.10 -21.70
C GLN A 360 -4.58 -0.48 -21.90
N GLU A 361 -4.05 -0.25 -23.10
CA GLU A 361 -2.64 -0.52 -23.45
C GLU A 361 -1.63 0.32 -22.65
N TRP A 362 -2.05 1.47 -22.11
CA TRP A 362 -1.23 2.36 -21.28
C TRP A 362 -1.44 2.18 -19.77
N HIS A 363 -2.46 1.42 -19.33
CA HIS A 363 -2.78 1.26 -17.91
C HIS A 363 -1.57 0.83 -17.09
N GLY A 364 -0.85 -0.22 -17.51
CA GLY A 364 0.31 -0.72 -16.77
C GLY A 364 1.42 0.32 -16.59
N ARG A 365 1.71 1.08 -17.65
CA ARG A 365 2.77 2.11 -17.65
C ARG A 365 2.38 3.32 -16.81
N VAL A 366 1.13 3.78 -16.92
CA VAL A 366 0.61 4.93 -16.17
C VAL A 366 0.45 4.59 -14.69
N PHE A 367 -0.16 3.45 -14.35
CA PHE A 367 -0.23 2.98 -12.97
C PHE A 367 1.16 2.80 -12.35
N GLY A 368 2.09 2.20 -13.10
CA GLY A 368 3.47 2.03 -12.67
C GLY A 368 4.16 3.37 -12.37
N ALA A 369 3.95 4.37 -13.21
CA ALA A 369 4.51 5.73 -13.01
C ALA A 369 3.92 6.41 -11.76
N VAL A 370 2.59 6.36 -11.59
CA VAL A 370 1.90 6.94 -10.43
C VAL A 370 2.32 6.25 -9.14
N MET A 371 2.34 4.91 -9.13
CA MET A 371 2.80 4.13 -7.98
C MET A 371 4.26 4.42 -7.63
N PHE A 372 5.14 4.51 -8.62
CA PHE A 372 6.54 4.83 -8.39
C PHE A 372 6.71 6.20 -7.73
N LEU A 373 6.04 7.23 -8.25
CA LEU A 373 6.10 8.57 -7.64
C LEU A 373 5.55 8.58 -6.21
N SER A 374 4.41 7.91 -5.99
CA SER A 374 3.79 7.83 -4.67
C SER A 374 4.68 7.09 -3.67
N GLN A 375 5.29 5.97 -4.09
CA GLN A 375 6.16 5.19 -3.22
C GLN A 375 7.53 5.86 -2.97
N LEU A 376 8.04 6.62 -3.93
CA LEU A 376 9.31 7.37 -3.76
C LEU A 376 9.16 8.49 -2.73
N SER A 377 7.97 9.07 -2.59
CA SER A 377 7.69 10.11 -1.59
C SER A 377 7.84 9.60 -0.15
N VAL A 378 7.58 8.31 0.10
CA VAL A 378 7.59 7.73 1.45
C VAL A 378 8.97 7.78 2.10
N PRO A 379 10.04 7.20 1.52
CA PRO A 379 11.36 7.28 2.14
C PRO A 379 11.90 8.72 2.22
N LEU A 380 11.61 9.57 1.24
CA LEU A 380 12.05 10.98 1.26
C LEU A 380 11.41 11.75 2.39
N ALA A 381 10.08 11.67 2.54
CA ALA A 381 9.36 12.35 3.60
C ALA A 381 9.79 11.84 4.99
N THR A 382 9.93 10.53 5.14
CA THR A 382 10.31 9.89 6.40
C THR A 382 11.74 10.27 6.81
N ALA A 383 12.69 10.33 5.86
CA ALA A 383 14.07 10.71 6.12
C ALA A 383 14.21 12.15 6.65
N VAL A 384 13.34 13.05 6.18
CA VAL A 384 13.37 14.47 6.56
C VAL A 384 12.56 14.74 7.83
N SER A 385 11.46 14.00 8.05
CA SER A 385 10.51 14.26 9.14
C SER A 385 11.16 14.14 10.52
N GLY A 386 11.93 13.08 10.79
CA GLY A 386 12.55 12.85 12.10
C GLY A 386 13.56 13.92 12.50
N PRO A 387 14.59 14.18 11.68
CA PRO A 387 15.54 15.25 11.97
C PRO A 387 14.90 16.64 12.12
N LEU A 388 13.87 16.94 11.33
CA LEU A 388 13.14 18.19 11.48
C LEU A 388 12.39 18.26 12.83
N ALA A 389 11.76 17.16 13.25
CA ALA A 389 11.11 17.08 14.54
C ALA A 389 12.10 17.37 15.68
N ASP A 390 13.20 16.61 15.75
CA ASP A 390 14.12 16.65 16.89
C ASP A 390 15.00 17.91 16.93
N HIS A 391 15.36 18.49 15.78
CA HIS A 391 16.34 19.59 15.73
C HIS A 391 15.71 20.95 15.44
N VAL A 392 14.47 21.00 14.95
CA VAL A 392 13.82 22.26 14.58
C VAL A 392 12.55 22.48 15.38
N PHE A 393 11.58 21.55 15.28
CA PHE A 393 10.25 21.79 15.82
C PHE A 393 10.16 21.57 17.34
N GLU A 394 10.73 20.50 17.89
CA GLU A 394 10.71 20.24 19.33
C GLU A 394 11.49 21.30 20.13
N PRO A 395 12.71 21.74 19.74
CA PRO A 395 13.39 22.83 20.42
C PRO A 395 12.61 24.15 20.38
N GLN A 396 12.04 24.51 19.22
CA GLN A 396 11.22 25.74 19.11
C GLN A 396 9.95 25.67 19.97
N ALA A 397 9.36 24.48 20.13
CA ALA A 397 8.21 24.28 21.00
C ALA A 397 8.60 24.49 22.48
N ALA A 398 9.70 23.88 22.91
CA ALA A 398 10.21 23.99 24.28
C ALA A 398 10.61 25.44 24.66
N ASP A 399 11.18 26.17 23.71
CA ASP A 399 11.63 27.55 23.91
C ASP A 399 10.50 28.58 23.69
N GLY A 400 9.31 28.17 23.22
CA GLY A 400 8.22 29.07 22.81
C GLY A 400 8.63 30.05 21.70
N ALA A 401 9.60 29.65 20.87
CA ALA A 401 10.23 30.51 19.85
C ALA A 401 9.72 30.20 18.44
N GLY A 402 10.10 31.02 17.47
CA GLY A 402 9.78 30.80 16.07
C GLY A 402 8.29 30.71 15.81
N ILE A 403 7.84 29.63 15.17
CA ILE A 403 6.42 29.43 14.83
C ILE A 403 5.54 29.20 16.09
N PHE A 404 6.14 28.79 17.20
CA PHE A 404 5.42 28.52 18.46
C PHE A 404 4.96 29.79 19.22
N VAL A 405 5.49 30.96 18.85
CA VAL A 405 4.90 32.24 19.29
C VAL A 405 3.42 32.33 18.90
N VAL A 406 3.04 31.74 17.75
CA VAL A 406 1.66 31.73 17.22
C VAL A 406 0.95 30.41 17.55
N LEU A 407 1.62 29.26 17.41
CA LEU A 407 1.01 27.96 17.58
C LEU A 407 1.03 27.42 19.01
N GLY A 408 1.88 27.97 19.91
CA GLY A 408 1.99 27.52 21.30
C GLY A 408 0.65 27.52 22.04
N PRO A 409 -0.18 28.57 21.95
CA PRO A 409 -1.51 28.58 22.58
C PRO A 409 -2.46 27.49 22.11
N LEU A 410 -2.25 26.94 20.89
CA LEU A 410 -3.08 25.89 20.30
C LEU A 410 -2.54 24.49 20.57
N LEU A 411 -1.21 24.31 20.53
CA LEU A 411 -0.55 23.00 20.56
C LEU A 411 0.09 22.68 21.93
N GLY A 412 0.26 23.71 22.79
CA GLY A 412 0.99 23.59 24.05
C GLY A 412 2.51 23.63 23.87
N ASP A 413 3.22 23.57 25.01
CA ASP A 413 4.70 23.68 25.09
C ASP A 413 5.32 22.34 25.54
N GLY A 414 4.49 21.31 25.74
CA GLY A 414 4.93 20.01 26.22
C GLY A 414 5.65 19.16 25.16
N PRO A 415 6.25 18.03 25.57
CA PRO A 415 6.85 17.09 24.65
C PRO A 415 5.86 16.66 23.56
N GLY A 416 6.30 16.60 22.32
CA GLY A 416 5.47 16.24 21.18
C GLY A 416 4.71 17.41 20.53
N SER A 417 4.82 18.63 21.08
CA SER A 417 4.17 19.80 20.49
C SER A 417 4.80 20.21 19.17
N GLY A 418 6.13 20.03 19.02
CA GLY A 418 6.84 20.22 17.75
C GLY A 418 6.35 19.29 16.67
N MET A 419 6.17 18.02 16.99
CA MET A 419 5.65 17.02 16.06
C MET A 419 4.18 17.29 15.69
N ALA A 420 3.37 17.78 16.65
CA ALA A 420 2.01 18.21 16.35
C ALA A 420 1.95 19.42 15.42
N ALA A 421 2.89 20.36 15.53
CA ALA A 421 3.01 21.47 14.58
C ALA A 421 3.34 20.98 13.17
N MET A 422 4.22 19.97 13.03
CA MET A 422 4.50 19.34 11.75
C MET A 422 3.24 18.72 11.12
N LEU A 423 2.43 18.01 11.93
CA LEU A 423 1.14 17.46 11.49
C LEU A 423 0.21 18.59 11.01
N LEU A 424 0.05 19.62 11.80
CA LEU A 424 -0.81 20.75 11.49
C LEU A 424 -0.40 21.43 10.17
N ILE A 425 0.88 21.74 10.02
CA ILE A 425 1.42 22.36 8.81
C ILE A 425 1.21 21.46 7.60
N ALA A 426 1.52 20.18 7.71
CA ALA A 426 1.29 19.21 6.66
C ALA A 426 -0.19 19.14 6.25
N GLY A 427 -1.10 19.09 7.25
CA GLY A 427 -2.54 19.10 6.99
C GLY A 427 -3.01 20.34 6.26
N LEU A 428 -2.59 21.52 6.72
CA LEU A 428 -2.92 22.80 6.08
C LEU A 428 -2.34 22.91 4.65
N CYS A 429 -1.10 22.45 4.44
CA CYS A 429 -0.51 22.37 3.10
C CYS A 429 -1.32 21.43 2.18
N GLY A 430 -1.71 20.25 2.66
CA GLY A 430 -2.52 19.31 1.90
C GLY A 430 -3.88 19.87 1.52
N ILE A 431 -4.58 20.52 2.46
CA ILE A 431 -5.84 21.22 2.23
C ILE A 431 -5.66 22.34 1.18
N THR A 432 -4.63 23.15 1.33
CA THR A 432 -4.35 24.26 0.41
C THR A 432 -4.13 23.76 -1.01
N VAL A 433 -3.33 22.71 -1.18
CA VAL A 433 -3.08 22.11 -2.51
C VAL A 433 -4.35 21.51 -3.10
N ALA A 434 -5.15 20.82 -2.29
CA ALA A 434 -6.41 20.25 -2.76
C ALA A 434 -7.41 21.34 -3.20
N VAL A 435 -7.55 22.44 -2.41
CA VAL A 435 -8.40 23.59 -2.74
C VAL A 435 -7.91 24.31 -4.00
N LEU A 436 -6.59 24.56 -4.11
CA LEU A 436 -6.01 25.16 -5.31
C LEU A 436 -6.20 24.27 -6.54
N SER A 437 -6.10 22.96 -6.38
CA SER A 437 -6.35 22.01 -7.47
C SER A 437 -7.82 22.02 -7.90
N MET A 438 -8.77 22.12 -6.96
CA MET A 438 -10.20 22.25 -7.27
C MET A 438 -10.54 23.54 -8.02
N SER A 439 -9.79 24.62 -7.80
CA SER A 439 -10.01 25.90 -8.49
C SER A 439 -9.44 25.91 -9.93
N ARG A 440 -8.53 24.99 -10.26
CA ARG A 440 -7.98 24.88 -11.61
C ARG A 440 -9.02 24.32 -12.59
N ARG A 441 -9.16 24.97 -13.75
CA ARG A 441 -10.10 24.56 -14.81
C ARG A 441 -9.79 23.15 -15.32
N THR A 442 -8.50 22.81 -15.49
CA THR A 442 -8.02 21.51 -15.95
C THR A 442 -8.50 20.34 -15.07
N VAL A 443 -8.60 20.53 -13.75
CA VAL A 443 -9.06 19.52 -12.80
C VAL A 443 -10.58 19.55 -12.66
N ARG A 444 -11.17 20.74 -12.62
CA ARG A 444 -12.62 20.91 -12.45
C ARG A 444 -13.43 20.35 -13.61
N GLU A 445 -12.91 20.51 -14.81
CA GLU A 445 -13.55 20.12 -16.06
C GLU A 445 -12.90 18.88 -16.69
N ILE A 446 -12.25 18.03 -15.89
CA ILE A 446 -11.53 16.84 -16.39
C ILE A 446 -12.44 15.90 -17.20
N ASP A 447 -13.70 15.76 -16.82
CA ASP A 447 -14.66 14.87 -17.50
C ASP A 447 -15.08 15.42 -18.88
N SER A 448 -15.03 16.74 -19.08
CA SER A 448 -15.32 17.37 -20.36
C SER A 448 -14.08 17.54 -21.24
N LEU A 449 -12.92 17.78 -20.62
CA LEU A 449 -11.64 17.96 -21.32
C LEU A 449 -11.04 16.63 -21.76
N LEU A 450 -11.23 15.58 -20.95
CA LEU A 450 -10.78 14.23 -21.22
C LEU A 450 -11.98 13.26 -21.06
N PRO A 451 -12.73 12.98 -22.12
CA PRO A 451 -13.84 12.03 -22.06
C PRO A 451 -13.36 10.63 -21.72
N ASP A 452 -14.26 9.80 -21.21
CA ASP A 452 -13.95 8.40 -20.91
C ASP A 452 -13.61 7.69 -22.23
N VAL A 453 -12.57 6.83 -22.21
CA VAL A 453 -12.20 5.99 -23.34
C VAL A 453 -13.36 5.02 -23.58
N ALA A 454 -13.90 5.02 -24.81
CA ALA A 454 -14.98 4.12 -25.20
C ALA A 454 -14.53 2.67 -25.04
N ASP A 455 -15.40 1.84 -24.50
CA ASP A 455 -15.16 0.41 -24.39
C ASP A 455 -15.27 -0.21 -25.79
N ASP A 456 -14.15 -0.48 -26.46
CA ASP A 456 -14.10 -1.13 -27.77
C ASP A 456 -14.68 -2.58 -27.75
N SER A 457 -15.09 -3.07 -26.58
CA SER A 457 -15.73 -4.37 -26.40
C SER A 457 -17.27 -4.34 -26.49
N ALA A 458 -17.89 -3.18 -26.68
CA ALA A 458 -19.29 -3.14 -27.03
C ALA A 458 -19.44 -3.49 -28.52
N GLU A 459 -19.55 -4.79 -28.81
CA GLU A 459 -20.06 -5.25 -30.11
C GLU A 459 -21.33 -4.47 -30.43
N PRO A 460 -21.49 -3.98 -31.65
CA PRO A 460 -22.76 -3.41 -32.08
C PRO A 460 -23.81 -4.49 -31.87
N THR A 461 -24.79 -4.24 -31.03
CA THR A 461 -25.97 -5.10 -30.94
C THR A 461 -26.65 -5.04 -32.33
N ASP A 462 -26.32 -6.02 -33.15
CA ASP A 462 -27.13 -6.41 -34.32
C ASP A 462 -28.51 -6.75 -33.79
N GLY A 463 -29.47 -5.86 -34.03
CA GLY A 463 -30.82 -6.16 -33.64
C GLY A 463 -31.74 -4.95 -33.55
N ASP A 464 -31.88 -4.18 -34.62
CA ASP A 464 -33.20 -3.62 -34.98
C ASP A 464 -33.25 -3.36 -36.49
N ASP A 465 -33.44 -4.43 -37.24
CA ASP A 465 -33.76 -4.40 -38.67
C ASP A 465 -35.28 -4.22 -38.84
N SER A 466 -35.78 -3.02 -38.44
CA SER A 466 -37.13 -2.58 -38.77
C SER A 466 -37.13 -1.14 -39.29
N ALA A 467 -36.26 -0.86 -40.26
CA ALA A 467 -36.37 0.38 -41.04
C ALA A 467 -37.35 0.18 -42.22
N ARG A 468 -38.50 0.79 -42.08
CA ARG A 468 -39.43 1.00 -43.18
C ARG A 468 -38.78 1.87 -44.29
N PRO A 469 -38.94 1.55 -45.56
CA PRO A 469 -38.46 2.40 -46.65
C PRO A 469 -39.36 3.63 -46.81
N GLY A 470 -38.79 4.81 -46.64
CA GLY A 470 -39.42 6.04 -47.14
C GLY A 470 -39.51 7.22 -46.19
N ASP A 471 -38.37 7.89 -45.91
CA ASP A 471 -38.39 9.30 -45.53
C ASP A 471 -37.09 10.00 -46.03
N PRO A 472 -37.20 11.24 -46.55
CA PRO A 472 -36.09 11.92 -47.23
C PRO A 472 -35.14 12.61 -46.24
N GLU A 473 -33.88 12.62 -46.66
CA GLU A 473 -32.68 13.29 -46.13
C GLU A 473 -32.91 14.46 -45.16
N ALA A 474 -32.46 14.29 -43.90
CA ALA A 474 -32.16 15.38 -42.97
C ALA A 474 -30.69 15.80 -43.08
N PRO A 475 -30.36 17.11 -42.99
CA PRO A 475 -29.02 17.62 -43.25
C PRO A 475 -28.01 17.20 -42.19
N ARG A 476 -26.83 16.77 -42.65
CA ARG A 476 -25.64 16.46 -41.82
C ARG A 476 -25.22 17.73 -41.06
N SER A 477 -25.33 17.72 -39.75
CA SER A 477 -24.73 18.74 -38.91
C SER A 477 -23.22 18.48 -38.80
N THR A 478 -22.45 19.19 -39.57
CA THR A 478 -21.02 19.41 -39.36
C THR A 478 -20.90 20.49 -38.31
N ASP A 479 -20.66 20.09 -37.04
CA ASP A 479 -19.91 20.91 -36.10
C ASP A 479 -19.66 20.09 -34.79
N LYS A 480 -18.54 19.37 -34.77
CA LYS A 480 -17.88 18.97 -33.52
C LYS A 480 -16.65 19.85 -33.38
N PRO A 481 -16.51 20.59 -32.30
CA PRO A 481 -15.28 21.36 -32.09
C PRO A 481 -14.08 20.39 -31.98
N ASP A 482 -13.08 20.63 -32.80
CA ASP A 482 -11.78 19.97 -32.82
C ASP A 482 -11.10 20.23 -31.48
N ASN A 483 -11.22 19.30 -30.51
CA ASN A 483 -10.50 19.39 -29.26
C ASN A 483 -9.13 18.71 -29.45
N PRO A 484 -8.02 19.46 -29.35
CA PRO A 484 -6.66 18.93 -29.57
C PRO A 484 -6.29 17.76 -28.68
N GLU A 485 -6.91 17.60 -27.50
CA GLU A 485 -6.68 16.49 -26.59
C GLU A 485 -7.23 15.15 -27.13
N ASN A 486 -8.28 15.18 -27.93
CA ASN A 486 -8.91 13.96 -28.49
C ASN A 486 -8.10 13.35 -29.65
N LYS A 487 -7.39 14.19 -30.43
CA LYS A 487 -6.52 13.70 -31.52
C LYS A 487 -5.30 12.92 -30.97
N ALA A 488 -4.83 13.29 -29.78
CA ALA A 488 -3.67 12.67 -29.17
C ALA A 488 -3.93 11.25 -28.62
N LEU A 489 -5.20 10.87 -28.40
CA LEU A 489 -5.59 9.53 -27.93
C LEU A 489 -5.66 8.49 -29.07
N VAL A 490 -5.89 8.94 -30.32
CA VAL A 490 -6.08 8.04 -31.47
C VAL A 490 -4.76 7.77 -32.23
N GLU A 491 -3.75 8.68 -32.13
CA GLU A 491 -2.50 8.59 -32.87
C GLU A 491 -1.28 8.15 -32.00
N GLY A 492 -1.47 7.75 -30.78
CA GLY A 492 -0.45 7.27 -29.85
C GLY A 492 -0.63 5.84 -29.45
#